data_f883168f26fec706a5a8bf92e9920f95
#
_entry.id   f883168f26fec706a5a8bf92e9920f95
#
_cell.length_a   1.000
_cell.length_b   1.000
_cell.length_c   1.000
_cell.angle_alpha   90.00
_cell.angle_beta   90.00
_cell.angle_gamma   90.00
#
_symmetry.space_group_name_H-M   'P 1'
#
loop_
_entity.id
_entity.type
_entity.pdbx_description
1 polymer ?
#
loop_
_entity_poly.entity_id
_entity_poly.type
_entity_poly.pdbx_seq_one_letter_code
_entity_poly.pdbx_strand_id
1 'polypeptide(L)'
;MVKNLIFALLFLAINIDARYVVGLVAIVDNEPITTYELNSVMAKTNLDKNEALNLLIRDKIELAQIKRLNISVSEFEIEQKIAQLAATNNMSVAHFKSVVKSRGTSDEQLREDMAISIKKERLYAGILNTPTQNITPQNAKRFYENNAGAFLQFGSISLIRYISNDANALNRQAKNYKADIKGVEKEYLTLNSANIAPRLAYTLNSTKNGEFTPILESPLGLERFYIVSKSGSVLPPFEAVEEAVVAKMIEQEREIAMMDYFNKLKAKANIKYIQK
;
A
#
# COMPACT_ATOMS: atom_id res chain seq x y z
N MET A 1 7.45 -3.12 -6.39
CA MET A 1 7.34 -1.89 -5.58
C MET A 1 5.86 -1.68 -5.30
N VAL A 2 5.35 -2.33 -4.27
CA VAL A 2 4.01 -2.02 -3.78
C VAL A 2 4.14 -0.66 -3.12
N LYS A 3 3.76 0.41 -3.83
CA LYS A 3 3.42 1.66 -3.16
C LYS A 3 2.31 1.31 -2.19
N ASN A 4 2.60 1.42 -0.90
CA ASN A 4 1.58 1.48 0.12
C ASN A 4 0.65 2.65 -0.25
N LEU A 5 -0.35 2.34 -1.07
CA LEU A 5 -1.49 3.20 -1.26
C LEU A 5 -2.31 3.02 0.01
N ILE A 6 -1.87 3.66 1.10
CA ILE A 6 -2.72 3.94 2.24
C ILE A 6 -3.76 4.90 1.69
N PHE A 7 -4.85 4.32 1.20
CA PHE A 7 -6.07 5.06 0.90
C PHE A 7 -6.65 5.50 2.23
N ALA A 8 -6.12 6.63 2.73
CA ALA A 8 -6.80 7.38 3.76
C ALA A 8 -8.07 7.95 3.10
N LEU A 9 -9.17 7.21 3.15
CA LEU A 9 -10.51 7.70 2.86
C LEU A 9 -10.86 8.71 3.96
N LEU A 10 -10.42 9.95 3.79
CA LEU A 10 -10.86 11.08 4.59
C LEU A 10 -12.24 11.50 4.08
N PHE A 11 -13.29 11.02 4.71
CA PHE A 11 -14.62 11.60 4.54
C PHE A 11 -14.65 12.96 5.22
N LEU A 12 -14.93 14.00 4.45
CA LEU A 12 -15.20 15.34 4.97
C LEU A 12 -16.68 15.43 5.30
N ALA A 13 -17.00 15.61 6.58
CA ALA A 13 -18.30 16.12 6.99
C ALA A 13 -18.42 17.59 6.50
N ILE A 14 -19.35 17.86 5.62
CA ILE A 14 -19.72 19.23 5.21
C ILE A 14 -21.07 19.55 5.83
N ASN A 15 -21.12 20.64 6.57
CA ASN A 15 -22.39 21.23 6.99
C ASN A 15 -23.25 21.50 5.75
N ILE A 16 -24.38 20.82 5.67
CA ILE A 16 -25.32 20.95 4.56
C ILE A 16 -26.23 22.14 4.89
N ASP A 17 -25.93 23.29 4.31
CA ASP A 17 -26.98 24.29 4.10
C ASP A 17 -27.97 23.74 3.06
N ALA A 18 -29.19 23.51 3.51
CA ALA A 18 -30.26 22.86 2.81
C ALA A 18 -30.71 23.62 1.56
N ARG A 19 -30.19 23.26 0.40
CA ARG A 19 -30.82 23.51 -0.94
C ARG A 19 -30.10 22.84 -2.11
N TYR A 20 -29.38 21.72 -1.88
CA TYR A 20 -28.93 20.93 -3.02
C TYR A 20 -29.93 19.82 -3.30
N VAL A 21 -30.53 19.84 -4.48
CA VAL A 21 -31.21 18.68 -5.05
C VAL A 21 -30.11 17.64 -5.27
N VAL A 22 -29.97 16.73 -4.33
CA VAL A 22 -28.99 15.65 -4.40
C VAL A 22 -29.46 14.69 -5.48
N GLY A 23 -28.96 14.84 -6.70
CA GLY A 23 -29.25 13.92 -7.79
C GLY A 23 -28.75 12.51 -7.44
N LEU A 24 -29.56 11.49 -7.77
CA LEU A 24 -29.13 10.09 -7.71
C LEU A 24 -28.39 9.73 -9.00
N VAL A 25 -27.30 9.00 -8.89
CA VAL A 25 -26.49 8.50 -10.02
C VAL A 25 -26.72 7.01 -10.24
N ALA A 26 -26.75 6.26 -9.14
CA ALA A 26 -27.03 4.84 -9.14
C ALA A 26 -27.61 4.39 -7.80
N ILE A 27 -28.20 3.20 -7.78
CA ILE A 27 -28.64 2.50 -6.56
C ILE A 27 -28.02 1.10 -6.59
N VAL A 28 -27.35 0.71 -5.51
CA VAL A 28 -26.73 -0.60 -5.35
C VAL A 28 -27.34 -1.29 -4.14
N ASP A 29 -28.07 -2.38 -4.33
CA ASP A 29 -28.76 -3.15 -3.26
C ASP A 29 -29.57 -2.23 -2.30
N ASN A 30 -30.33 -1.28 -2.86
CA ASN A 30 -31.11 -0.24 -2.18
C ASN A 30 -30.28 0.91 -1.54
N GLU A 31 -28.97 0.88 -1.62
CA GLU A 31 -28.12 1.96 -1.15
C GLU A 31 -27.89 2.97 -2.29
N PRO A 32 -28.24 4.26 -2.13
CA PRO A 32 -28.07 5.25 -3.18
C PRO A 32 -26.62 5.69 -3.32
N ILE A 33 -26.24 6.00 -4.56
CA ILE A 33 -25.03 6.75 -4.88
C ILE A 33 -25.49 8.11 -5.41
N THR A 34 -25.06 9.17 -4.75
CA THR A 34 -25.48 10.54 -5.05
C THR A 34 -24.49 11.26 -5.97
N THR A 35 -24.95 12.29 -6.67
CA THR A 35 -24.08 13.18 -7.44
C THR A 35 -23.02 13.84 -6.55
N TYR A 36 -23.37 14.12 -5.29
CA TYR A 36 -22.44 14.67 -4.32
C TYR A 36 -21.30 13.72 -4.00
N GLU A 37 -21.60 12.44 -3.67
CA GLU A 37 -20.57 11.40 -3.42
C GLU A 37 -19.66 11.25 -4.64
N LEU A 38 -20.24 11.18 -5.84
CA LEU A 38 -19.50 11.05 -7.09
C LEU A 38 -18.52 12.20 -7.30
N ASN A 39 -18.99 13.44 -7.20
CA ASN A 39 -18.16 14.62 -7.36
C ASN A 39 -17.06 14.72 -6.28
N SER A 40 -17.39 14.33 -5.04
CA SER A 40 -16.43 14.29 -3.94
C SER A 40 -15.28 13.28 -4.21
N VAL A 41 -15.62 12.10 -4.71
CA VAL A 41 -14.60 11.08 -5.08
C VAL A 41 -13.75 11.60 -6.24
N MET A 42 -14.35 12.13 -7.30
CA MET A 42 -13.62 12.68 -8.45
C MET A 42 -12.64 13.78 -8.01
N ALA A 43 -13.07 14.71 -7.15
CA ALA A 43 -12.22 15.79 -6.64
C ALA A 43 -11.05 15.31 -5.79
N LYS A 44 -11.22 14.22 -5.02
CA LYS A 44 -10.19 13.67 -4.13
C LYS A 44 -9.20 12.76 -4.83
N THR A 45 -9.66 12.00 -5.83
CA THR A 45 -8.87 10.93 -6.46
C THR A 45 -8.35 11.30 -7.84
N ASN A 46 -8.86 12.38 -8.42
CA ASN A 46 -8.60 12.79 -9.81
C ASN A 46 -8.98 11.71 -10.85
N LEU A 47 -9.95 10.84 -10.50
CA LEU A 47 -10.51 9.83 -11.37
C LEU A 47 -11.56 10.45 -12.30
N ASP A 48 -11.78 9.83 -13.46
CA ASP A 48 -12.90 10.18 -14.29
C ASP A 48 -14.26 9.75 -13.68
N LYS A 49 -15.35 10.20 -14.30
CA LYS A 49 -16.71 9.93 -13.80
C LYS A 49 -17.03 8.43 -13.71
N ASN A 50 -16.59 7.63 -14.67
CA ASN A 50 -16.88 6.21 -14.72
C ASN A 50 -16.05 5.44 -13.70
N GLU A 51 -14.78 5.78 -13.58
CA GLU A 51 -13.87 5.22 -12.58
C GLU A 51 -14.34 5.53 -11.16
N ALA A 52 -14.70 6.79 -10.89
CA ALA A 52 -15.23 7.22 -9.59
C ALA A 52 -16.56 6.53 -9.26
N LEU A 53 -17.46 6.37 -10.25
CA LEU A 53 -18.72 5.65 -10.06
C LEU A 53 -18.47 4.15 -9.78
N ASN A 54 -17.57 3.51 -10.50
CA ASN A 54 -17.20 2.11 -10.25
C ASN A 54 -16.59 1.92 -8.86
N LEU A 55 -15.78 2.88 -8.39
CA LEU A 55 -15.24 2.86 -7.02
C LEU A 55 -16.36 2.94 -5.98
N LEU A 56 -17.34 3.83 -6.15
CA LEU A 56 -18.49 3.95 -5.26
C LEU A 56 -19.39 2.70 -5.28
N ILE A 57 -19.64 2.13 -6.46
CA ILE A 57 -20.38 0.87 -6.59
C ILE A 57 -19.66 -0.25 -5.81
N ARG A 58 -18.34 -0.35 -5.97
CA ARG A 58 -17.52 -1.31 -5.23
C ARG A 58 -17.66 -1.12 -3.72
N ASP A 59 -17.56 0.12 -3.26
CA ASP A 59 -17.68 0.47 -1.85
C ASP A 59 -19.04 0.04 -1.27
N LYS A 60 -20.14 0.34 -1.96
CA LYS A 60 -21.49 -0.08 -1.53
C LYS A 60 -21.64 -1.61 -1.49
N ILE A 61 -21.10 -2.34 -2.47
CA ILE A 61 -21.11 -3.81 -2.49
C ILE A 61 -20.30 -4.38 -1.31
N GLU A 62 -19.11 -3.82 -1.03
CA GLU A 62 -18.29 -4.24 0.11
C GLU A 62 -18.99 -4.02 1.45
N LEU A 63 -19.62 -2.86 1.64
CA LEU A 63 -20.39 -2.54 2.84
C LEU A 63 -21.60 -3.46 3.01
N ALA A 64 -22.33 -3.76 1.93
CA ALA A 64 -23.44 -4.72 1.94
C ALA A 64 -22.95 -6.12 2.35
N GLN A 65 -21.80 -6.55 1.86
CA GLN A 65 -21.21 -7.83 2.20
C GLN A 65 -20.74 -7.89 3.65
N ILE A 66 -20.10 -6.83 4.16
CA ILE A 66 -19.73 -6.67 5.57
C ILE A 66 -20.95 -6.82 6.46
N LYS A 67 -22.05 -6.15 6.12
CA LYS A 67 -23.33 -6.24 6.84
C LYS A 67 -23.90 -7.66 6.80
N ARG A 68 -23.90 -8.31 5.64
CA ARG A 68 -24.40 -9.68 5.45
C ARG A 68 -23.60 -10.71 6.26
N LEU A 69 -22.29 -10.54 6.36
CA LEU A 69 -21.40 -11.42 7.11
C LEU A 69 -21.33 -11.07 8.61
N ASN A 70 -22.07 -10.05 9.07
CA ASN A 70 -22.04 -9.55 10.44
C ASN A 70 -20.62 -9.27 10.96
N ILE A 71 -19.77 -8.70 10.08
CA ILE A 71 -18.41 -8.35 10.47
C ILE A 71 -18.47 -7.18 11.46
N SER A 72 -18.13 -7.44 12.71
CA SER A 72 -18.11 -6.45 13.79
C SER A 72 -16.69 -6.01 14.13
N VAL A 73 -16.57 -4.89 14.81
CA VAL A 73 -15.32 -4.34 15.32
C VAL A 73 -15.60 -3.75 16.71
N SER A 74 -14.65 -3.88 17.63
CA SER A 74 -14.74 -3.31 18.97
C SER A 74 -14.13 -1.92 19.04
N GLU A 75 -14.55 -1.13 20.04
CA GLU A 75 -13.98 0.18 20.33
C GLU A 75 -12.45 0.12 20.57
N PHE A 76 -11.99 -0.94 21.23
CA PHE A 76 -10.57 -1.17 21.47
C PHE A 76 -9.77 -1.29 20.17
N GLU A 77 -10.28 -2.00 19.19
CA GLU A 77 -9.63 -2.16 17.87
C GLU A 77 -9.60 -0.86 17.08
N ILE A 78 -10.66 -0.05 17.22
CA ILE A 78 -10.71 1.28 16.61
C ILE A 78 -9.61 2.17 17.19
N GLU A 79 -9.47 2.21 18.52
CA GLU A 79 -8.42 3.00 19.18
C GLU A 79 -7.01 2.48 18.83
N GLN A 80 -6.82 1.16 18.76
CA GLN A 80 -5.55 0.58 18.30
C GLN A 80 -5.20 1.00 16.86
N LYS A 81 -6.18 1.00 15.96
CA LYS A 81 -5.98 1.43 14.57
C LYS A 81 -5.59 2.90 14.49
N ILE A 82 -6.25 3.76 15.27
CA ILE A 82 -5.91 5.18 15.37
C ILE A 82 -4.48 5.36 15.90
N ALA A 83 -4.11 4.61 16.97
CA ALA A 83 -2.77 4.65 17.53
C ALA A 83 -1.70 4.18 16.53
N GLN A 84 -1.97 3.12 15.78
CA GLN A 84 -1.09 2.62 14.74
C GLN A 84 -0.88 3.67 13.63
N LEU A 85 -1.95 4.34 13.17
CA LEU A 85 -1.86 5.38 12.16
C LEU A 85 -1.07 6.60 12.67
N ALA A 86 -1.29 7.00 13.93
CA ALA A 86 -0.51 8.07 14.55
C ALA A 86 0.98 7.72 14.58
N ALA A 87 1.33 6.51 15.03
CA ALA A 87 2.71 6.01 15.08
C ALA A 87 3.36 5.96 13.69
N THR A 88 2.65 5.46 12.67
CA THR A 88 3.13 5.42 11.28
C THR A 88 3.44 6.82 10.73
N ASN A 89 2.73 7.84 11.21
CA ASN A 89 2.97 9.24 10.86
C ASN A 89 3.94 9.96 11.82
N ASN A 90 4.61 9.24 12.73
CA ASN A 90 5.49 9.78 13.76
C ASN A 90 4.81 10.84 14.65
N MET A 91 3.54 10.62 14.98
CA MET A 91 2.71 11.51 15.79
C MET A 91 2.24 10.81 17.07
N SER A 92 2.00 11.58 18.14
CA SER A 92 1.17 11.09 19.24
C SER A 92 -0.30 11.01 18.81
N VAL A 93 -1.09 10.16 19.45
CA VAL A 93 -2.52 10.01 19.16
C VAL A 93 -3.25 11.35 19.28
N ALA A 94 -2.94 12.14 20.32
CA ALA A 94 -3.55 13.44 20.54
C ALA A 94 -3.23 14.43 19.40
N HIS A 95 -1.97 14.46 18.95
CA HIS A 95 -1.56 15.30 17.84
C HIS A 95 -2.20 14.85 16.52
N PHE A 96 -2.25 13.54 16.25
CA PHE A 96 -2.91 12.98 15.08
C PHE A 96 -4.40 13.37 15.03
N LYS A 97 -5.16 13.17 16.13
CA LYS A 97 -6.57 13.58 16.22
C LYS A 97 -6.74 15.08 16.00
N SER A 98 -5.84 15.91 16.54
CA SER A 98 -5.88 17.38 16.31
C SER A 98 -5.67 17.74 14.84
N VAL A 99 -4.71 17.11 14.15
CA VAL A 99 -4.47 17.32 12.71
C VAL A 99 -5.67 16.88 11.88
N VAL A 100 -6.27 15.73 12.18
CA VAL A 100 -7.48 15.24 11.49
C VAL A 100 -8.64 16.22 11.67
N LYS A 101 -8.85 16.70 12.92
CA LYS A 101 -9.90 17.70 13.24
C LYS A 101 -9.68 19.02 12.51
N SER A 102 -8.44 19.50 12.41
CA SER A 102 -8.13 20.75 11.68
C SER A 102 -8.41 20.65 10.17
N ARG A 103 -8.49 19.42 9.65
CA ARG A 103 -8.87 19.13 8.25
C ARG A 103 -10.36 18.91 8.05
N GLY A 104 -11.18 19.13 9.10
CA GLY A 104 -12.64 19.09 9.03
C GLY A 104 -13.28 17.74 9.37
N THR A 105 -12.50 16.71 9.81
CA THR A 105 -13.04 15.40 10.20
C THR A 105 -13.26 15.39 11.72
N SER A 106 -14.49 15.12 12.18
CA SER A 106 -14.78 14.95 13.60
C SER A 106 -14.15 13.67 14.19
N ASP A 107 -14.04 13.60 15.52
CA ASP A 107 -13.55 12.36 16.17
C ASP A 107 -14.50 11.18 15.91
N GLU A 108 -15.80 11.43 15.89
CA GLU A 108 -16.82 10.42 15.56
C GLU A 108 -16.66 9.89 14.14
N GLN A 109 -16.49 10.78 13.16
CA GLN A 109 -16.25 10.42 11.77
C GLN A 109 -14.94 9.63 11.61
N LEU A 110 -13.87 10.05 12.28
CA LEU A 110 -12.61 9.31 12.30
C LEU A 110 -12.80 7.89 12.82
N ARG A 111 -13.55 7.71 13.91
CA ARG A 111 -13.83 6.39 14.49
C ARG A 111 -14.64 5.51 13.53
N GLU A 112 -15.65 6.09 12.89
CA GLU A 112 -16.46 5.39 11.88
C GLU A 112 -15.63 4.96 10.69
N ASP A 113 -14.79 5.84 10.16
CA ASP A 113 -13.87 5.53 9.05
C ASP A 113 -12.90 4.40 9.43
N MET A 114 -12.36 4.41 10.66
CA MET A 114 -11.50 3.33 11.16
C MET A 114 -12.27 2.02 11.32
N ALA A 115 -13.50 2.06 11.83
CA ALA A 115 -14.36 0.89 11.94
C ALA A 115 -14.63 0.25 10.57
N ILE A 116 -14.94 1.06 9.57
CA ILE A 116 -15.14 0.61 8.17
C ILE A 116 -13.85 0.01 7.62
N SER A 117 -12.70 0.67 7.82
CA SER A 117 -11.40 0.18 7.38
C SER A 117 -11.09 -1.22 7.96
N ILE A 118 -11.25 -1.41 9.26
CA ILE A 118 -11.02 -2.71 9.92
C ILE A 118 -11.98 -3.78 9.41
N LYS A 119 -13.27 -3.43 9.22
CA LYS A 119 -14.25 -4.36 8.67
C LYS A 119 -13.90 -4.80 7.24
N LYS A 120 -13.43 -3.88 6.39
CA LYS A 120 -12.95 -4.21 5.05
C LYS A 120 -11.70 -5.09 5.09
N GLU A 121 -10.74 -4.79 5.96
CA GLU A 121 -9.55 -5.64 6.17
C GLU A 121 -9.95 -7.07 6.56
N ARG A 122 -10.95 -7.25 7.44
CA ARG A 122 -11.47 -8.57 7.81
C ARG A 122 -12.20 -9.29 6.67
N LEU A 123 -12.98 -8.55 5.89
CA LEU A 123 -13.62 -9.08 4.69
C LEU A 123 -12.57 -9.66 3.74
N TYR A 124 -11.52 -8.91 3.47
CA TYR A 124 -10.46 -9.34 2.58
C TYR A 124 -9.55 -10.41 3.19
N ALA A 125 -9.25 -10.35 4.48
CA ALA A 125 -8.48 -11.39 5.16
C ALA A 125 -9.12 -12.77 5.03
N GLY A 126 -10.46 -12.85 5.11
CA GLY A 126 -11.20 -14.10 4.87
C GLY A 126 -11.00 -14.67 3.47
N ILE A 127 -10.79 -13.81 2.46
CA ILE A 127 -10.55 -14.21 1.08
C ILE A 127 -9.08 -14.61 0.87
N LEU A 128 -8.17 -13.84 1.45
CA LEU A 128 -6.72 -13.98 1.28
C LEU A 128 -6.12 -15.16 2.06
N ASN A 129 -6.85 -15.68 3.05
CA ASN A 129 -6.47 -16.89 3.79
C ASN A 129 -6.81 -18.19 3.04
N THR A 130 -7.34 -18.11 1.82
CA THR A 130 -7.50 -19.27 0.97
C THR A 130 -6.12 -19.82 0.60
N PRO A 131 -5.85 -21.13 0.79
CA PRO A 131 -4.56 -21.70 0.46
C PRO A 131 -4.18 -21.43 -0.99
N THR A 132 -2.98 -20.96 -1.22
CA THR A 132 -2.38 -20.78 -2.54
C THR A 132 -2.00 -22.16 -3.10
N GLN A 133 -2.94 -22.82 -3.75
CA GLN A 133 -2.77 -24.21 -4.23
C GLN A 133 -1.77 -24.36 -5.38
N ASN A 134 -1.44 -23.26 -6.07
CA ASN A 134 -0.63 -23.28 -7.29
C ASN A 134 0.85 -22.91 -7.05
N ILE A 135 1.27 -22.63 -5.82
CA ILE A 135 2.63 -22.24 -5.51
C ILE A 135 3.46 -23.50 -5.23
N THR A 136 3.93 -24.11 -6.29
CA THR A 136 4.88 -25.22 -6.26
C THR A 136 6.23 -24.77 -6.84
N PRO A 137 7.36 -25.39 -6.50
CA PRO A 137 8.66 -25.04 -7.08
C PRO A 137 8.66 -25.07 -8.61
N GLN A 138 7.96 -26.03 -9.21
CA GLN A 138 7.82 -26.15 -10.65
C GLN A 138 7.04 -24.98 -11.27
N ASN A 139 5.93 -24.57 -10.64
CA ASN A 139 5.16 -23.44 -11.09
C ASN A 139 5.91 -22.12 -10.89
N ALA A 140 6.67 -22.01 -9.79
CA ALA A 140 7.51 -20.84 -9.54
C ALA A 140 8.59 -20.68 -10.63
N LYS A 141 9.24 -21.76 -11.00
CA LYS A 141 10.22 -21.73 -12.09
C LYS A 141 9.59 -21.33 -13.43
N ARG A 142 8.43 -21.89 -13.77
CA ARG A 142 7.68 -21.52 -14.98
C ARG A 142 7.23 -20.06 -14.96
N PHE A 143 6.79 -19.60 -13.78
CA PHE A 143 6.39 -18.19 -13.61
C PHE A 143 7.58 -17.24 -13.84
N TYR A 144 8.75 -17.58 -13.28
CA TYR A 144 9.98 -16.83 -13.50
C TYR A 144 10.35 -16.78 -15.00
N GLU A 145 10.34 -17.92 -15.68
CA GLU A 145 10.65 -18.01 -17.11
C GLU A 145 9.71 -17.16 -17.97
N ASN A 146 8.40 -17.18 -17.66
CA ASN A 146 7.37 -16.41 -18.38
C ASN A 146 7.37 -14.93 -18.05
N ASN A 147 7.97 -14.53 -16.92
CA ASN A 147 7.98 -13.15 -16.43
C ASN A 147 9.39 -12.63 -16.20
N ALA A 148 10.36 -13.08 -16.96
CA ALA A 148 11.78 -12.77 -16.78
C ALA A 148 12.06 -11.26 -16.62
N GLY A 149 11.33 -10.40 -17.37
CA GLY A 149 11.44 -8.95 -17.28
C GLY A 149 11.13 -8.35 -15.90
N ALA A 150 10.28 -9.03 -15.11
CA ALA A 150 9.92 -8.59 -13.77
C ALA A 150 11.04 -8.85 -12.73
N PHE A 151 12.00 -9.71 -13.07
CA PHE A 151 13.09 -10.15 -12.21
C PHE A 151 14.46 -9.60 -12.62
N LEU A 152 14.50 -8.76 -13.66
CA LEU A 152 15.73 -8.11 -14.05
C LEU A 152 16.30 -7.27 -12.91
N GLN A 153 17.59 -7.38 -12.70
CA GLN A 153 18.36 -6.60 -11.74
C GLN A 153 19.41 -5.74 -12.47
N PHE A 154 19.94 -4.75 -11.76
CA PHE A 154 21.08 -4.00 -12.30
C PHE A 154 22.29 -4.90 -12.51
N GLY A 155 23.07 -4.63 -13.54
CA GLY A 155 24.38 -5.27 -13.72
C GLY A 155 25.42 -4.68 -12.79
N SER A 156 25.45 -3.35 -12.68
CA SER A 156 26.35 -2.60 -11.78
C SER A 156 25.57 -1.49 -11.08
N ILE A 157 25.99 -1.17 -9.86
CA ILE A 157 25.39 -0.12 -9.03
C ILE A 157 26.49 0.72 -8.39
N SER A 158 26.36 2.05 -8.50
CA SER A 158 27.14 3.02 -7.74
C SER A 158 26.30 3.55 -6.59
N LEU A 159 26.82 3.47 -5.37
CA LEU A 159 26.11 3.82 -4.16
C LEU A 159 27.04 4.43 -3.10
N ILE A 160 26.46 5.05 -2.09
CA ILE A 160 27.16 5.47 -0.88
C ILE A 160 26.64 4.62 0.27
N ARG A 161 27.51 3.91 0.95
CA ARG A 161 27.25 3.13 2.16
C ARG A 161 27.47 4.00 3.38
N TYR A 162 26.54 4.00 4.30
CA TYR A 162 26.62 4.68 5.59
C TYR A 162 26.53 3.62 6.68
N ILE A 163 27.48 3.63 7.62
CA ILE A 163 27.58 2.67 8.72
C ILE A 163 27.52 3.44 10.03
N SER A 164 26.74 2.97 10.98
CA SER A 164 26.64 3.52 12.34
C SER A 164 26.03 2.51 13.29
N ASN A 165 26.37 2.63 14.59
CA ASN A 165 25.65 1.91 15.65
C ASN A 165 24.41 2.68 16.15
N ASP A 166 24.18 3.91 15.64
CA ASP A 166 23.03 4.77 15.99
C ASP A 166 22.06 4.91 14.81
N ALA A 167 20.90 4.27 14.90
CA ALA A 167 19.84 4.38 13.89
C ALA A 167 19.36 5.83 13.70
N ASN A 168 19.37 6.66 14.76
CA ASN A 168 18.98 8.06 14.64
C ASN A 168 20.00 8.87 13.83
N ALA A 169 21.30 8.54 13.94
CA ALA A 169 22.33 9.15 13.11
C ALA A 169 22.12 8.82 11.63
N LEU A 170 21.83 7.56 11.28
CA LEU A 170 21.48 7.14 9.92
C LEU A 170 20.18 7.80 9.41
N ASN A 171 19.19 8.02 10.29
CA ASN A 171 17.96 8.73 9.92
C ASN A 171 18.21 10.22 9.67
N ARG A 172 19.13 10.84 10.42
CA ARG A 172 19.58 12.23 10.13
C ARG A 172 20.34 12.29 8.80
N GLN A 173 21.22 11.30 8.52
CA GLN A 173 21.96 11.20 7.24
C GLN A 173 21.01 11.11 6.04
N ALA A 174 19.87 10.42 6.19
CA ALA A 174 18.90 10.26 5.12
C ALA A 174 18.20 11.55 4.68
N LYS A 175 18.30 12.62 5.46
CA LYS A 175 17.77 13.95 5.08
C LYS A 175 18.67 14.66 4.07
N ASN A 176 19.97 14.35 4.08
CA ASN A 176 20.93 14.90 3.14
C ASN A 176 22.11 13.93 2.97
N TYR A 177 22.20 13.28 1.80
CA TYR A 177 23.26 12.30 1.51
C TYR A 177 24.67 12.89 1.51
N LYS A 178 24.83 14.21 1.35
CA LYS A 178 26.11 14.90 1.35
C LYS A 178 26.57 15.30 2.76
N ALA A 179 25.66 15.35 3.73
CA ALA A 179 26.00 15.78 5.08
C ALA A 179 27.02 14.84 5.75
N ASP A 180 27.86 15.39 6.60
CA ASP A 180 28.77 14.62 7.45
C ASP A 180 28.16 14.57 8.86
N ILE A 181 27.58 13.45 9.21
CA ILE A 181 26.95 13.24 10.52
C ILE A 181 27.93 12.53 11.44
N LYS A 182 28.20 13.14 12.61
CA LYS A 182 29.08 12.54 13.62
C LYS A 182 28.61 11.13 14.00
N GLY A 183 29.52 10.15 13.95
CA GLY A 183 29.21 8.75 14.24
C GLY A 183 28.63 7.96 13.07
N VAL A 184 28.66 8.52 11.85
CA VAL A 184 28.33 7.82 10.61
C VAL A 184 29.60 7.75 9.75
N GLU A 185 30.02 6.53 9.44
CA GLU A 185 31.07 6.25 8.45
C GLU A 185 30.47 6.26 7.06
N LYS A 186 31.19 6.77 6.07
CA LYS A 186 30.73 6.93 4.69
C LYS A 186 31.72 6.28 3.73
N GLU A 187 31.20 5.39 2.87
CA GLU A 187 31.99 4.66 1.87
C GLU A 187 31.32 4.76 0.48
N TYR A 188 32.12 5.10 -0.54
CA TYR A 188 31.64 5.14 -1.93
C TYR A 188 31.99 3.83 -2.62
N LEU A 189 30.98 3.15 -3.13
CA LEU A 189 31.12 1.82 -3.71
C LEU A 189 30.52 1.74 -5.10
N THR A 190 31.18 0.97 -5.95
CA THR A 190 30.61 0.46 -7.19
C THR A 190 30.65 -1.06 -7.13
N LEU A 191 29.45 -1.69 -7.15
CA LEU A 191 29.28 -3.12 -6.96
C LEU A 191 28.66 -3.73 -8.22
N ASN A 192 29.08 -4.99 -8.51
CA ASN A 192 28.43 -5.82 -9.52
C ASN A 192 27.38 -6.70 -8.85
N SER A 193 26.19 -6.85 -9.44
CA SER A 193 25.11 -7.67 -8.89
C SER A 193 25.52 -9.10 -8.59
N ALA A 194 26.41 -9.69 -9.40
CA ALA A 194 26.91 -11.05 -9.22
C ALA A 194 27.70 -11.25 -7.92
N ASN A 195 28.24 -10.18 -7.33
CA ASN A 195 29.07 -10.21 -6.12
C ASN A 195 28.32 -9.74 -4.86
N ILE A 196 27.01 -9.58 -4.96
CA ILE A 196 26.15 -9.10 -3.88
C ILE A 196 25.24 -10.25 -3.42
N ALA A 197 25.12 -10.43 -2.09
CA ALA A 197 24.17 -11.40 -1.56
C ALA A 197 22.73 -11.13 -2.10
N PRO A 198 21.95 -12.17 -2.48
CA PRO A 198 20.67 -12.02 -3.15
C PRO A 198 19.70 -11.09 -2.43
N ARG A 199 19.61 -11.18 -1.10
CA ARG A 199 18.75 -10.33 -0.28
C ARG A 199 19.13 -8.85 -0.35
N LEU A 200 20.43 -8.55 -0.32
CA LEU A 200 20.91 -7.16 -0.46
C LEU A 200 20.70 -6.69 -1.90
N ALA A 201 20.99 -7.51 -2.90
CA ALA A 201 20.76 -7.18 -4.31
C ALA A 201 19.29 -6.82 -4.56
N TYR A 202 18.34 -7.57 -3.98
CA TYR A 202 16.91 -7.27 -4.05
C TYR A 202 16.57 -5.89 -3.44
N THR A 203 17.08 -5.60 -2.23
CA THR A 203 16.85 -4.31 -1.56
C THR A 203 17.41 -3.14 -2.37
N LEU A 204 18.64 -3.30 -2.87
CA LEU A 204 19.28 -2.28 -3.71
C LEU A 204 18.54 -2.09 -5.04
N ASN A 205 18.05 -3.18 -5.65
CA ASN A 205 17.30 -3.13 -6.89
C ASN A 205 15.95 -2.41 -6.72
N SER A 206 15.28 -2.63 -5.60
CA SER A 206 13.96 -2.05 -5.27
C SER A 206 14.04 -0.55 -4.91
N THR A 207 15.21 -0.07 -4.47
CA THR A 207 15.42 1.34 -4.12
C THR A 207 15.73 2.15 -5.38
N LYS A 208 15.09 3.29 -5.59
CA LYS A 208 15.32 4.12 -6.78
C LYS A 208 16.64 4.88 -6.71
N ASN A 209 17.15 5.31 -7.88
CA ASN A 209 18.25 6.26 -7.93
C ASN A 209 17.85 7.55 -7.20
N GLY A 210 18.76 8.08 -6.39
CA GLY A 210 18.53 9.26 -5.55
C GLY A 210 17.80 8.97 -4.23
N GLU A 211 17.51 7.72 -3.91
CA GLU A 211 16.82 7.32 -2.67
C GLU A 211 17.73 6.50 -1.75
N PHE A 212 17.34 6.47 -0.47
CA PHE A 212 17.98 5.64 0.54
C PHE A 212 17.24 4.33 0.73
N THR A 213 17.99 3.25 1.00
CA THR A 213 17.42 1.99 1.47
C THR A 213 16.81 2.13 2.87
N PRO A 214 16.00 1.19 3.35
CA PRO A 214 15.81 0.97 4.79
C PRO A 214 17.15 0.77 5.49
N ILE A 215 17.17 0.93 6.82
CA ILE A 215 18.31 0.54 7.65
C ILE A 215 18.37 -0.99 7.66
N LEU A 216 19.55 -1.54 7.42
CA LEU A 216 19.87 -2.96 7.41
C LEU A 216 20.85 -3.27 8.54
N GLU A 217 20.72 -4.45 9.12
CA GLU A 217 21.69 -4.96 10.09
C GLU A 217 22.80 -5.74 9.37
N SER A 218 24.03 -5.53 9.78
CA SER A 218 25.21 -6.22 9.28
C SER A 218 26.20 -6.55 10.41
N PRO A 219 27.22 -7.37 10.17
CA PRO A 219 28.31 -7.61 11.13
C PRO A 219 29.08 -6.34 11.53
N LEU A 220 28.99 -5.28 10.74
CA LEU A 220 29.66 -3.98 11.00
C LEU A 220 28.75 -3.00 11.74
N GLY A 221 27.52 -3.38 12.07
CA GLY A 221 26.52 -2.51 12.70
C GLY A 221 25.33 -2.26 11.79
N LEU A 222 24.68 -1.12 11.95
CA LEU A 222 23.58 -0.69 11.11
C LEU A 222 24.10 -0.03 9.85
N GLU A 223 23.54 -0.39 8.72
CA GLU A 223 23.92 0.12 7.41
C GLU A 223 22.74 0.73 6.68
N ARG A 224 23.02 1.74 5.88
CA ARG A 224 22.06 2.35 4.97
C ARG A 224 22.77 2.75 3.69
N PHE A 225 22.12 2.54 2.55
CA PHE A 225 22.72 2.83 1.26
C PHE A 225 21.94 3.93 0.55
N TYR A 226 22.67 4.87 -0.04
CA TYR A 226 22.13 5.86 -0.97
C TYR A 226 22.47 5.43 -2.39
N ILE A 227 21.47 5.27 -3.25
CA ILE A 227 21.67 4.81 -4.62
C ILE A 227 22.01 6.00 -5.51
N VAL A 228 23.23 6.03 -6.02
CA VAL A 228 23.67 7.07 -6.94
C VAL A 228 23.19 6.76 -8.36
N SER A 229 23.51 5.56 -8.86
CA SER A 229 23.09 5.15 -10.19
C SER A 229 23.11 3.63 -10.32
N LYS A 230 22.30 3.12 -11.25
CA LYS A 230 22.28 1.72 -11.69
C LYS A 230 22.51 1.66 -13.18
N SER A 231 23.25 0.67 -13.64
CA SER A 231 23.54 0.43 -15.05
C SER A 231 23.53 -1.06 -15.39
N GLY A 232 23.29 -1.35 -16.65
CA GLY A 232 23.12 -2.72 -17.13
C GLY A 232 21.82 -3.36 -16.63
N SER A 233 21.49 -4.50 -17.25
CA SER A 233 20.34 -5.31 -16.86
C SER A 233 20.73 -6.77 -16.97
N VAL A 234 20.61 -7.52 -15.89
CA VAL A 234 20.98 -8.92 -15.80
C VAL A 234 19.80 -9.70 -15.24
N LEU A 235 19.48 -10.82 -15.85
CA LEU A 235 18.53 -11.77 -15.31
C LEU A 235 19.27 -12.71 -14.36
N PRO A 236 19.06 -12.64 -13.03
CA PRO A 236 19.70 -13.53 -12.08
C PRO A 236 19.17 -14.96 -12.24
N PRO A 237 19.93 -16.01 -11.90
CA PRO A 237 19.41 -17.37 -11.92
C PRO A 237 18.21 -17.51 -10.97
N PHE A 238 17.28 -18.43 -11.28
CA PHE A 238 16.04 -18.64 -10.52
C PHE A 238 16.31 -18.81 -9.02
N GLU A 239 17.31 -19.59 -8.67
CA GLU A 239 17.70 -19.91 -7.29
C GLU A 239 18.06 -18.66 -6.47
N ALA A 240 18.58 -17.63 -7.13
CA ALA A 240 18.93 -16.37 -6.48
C ALA A 240 17.71 -15.46 -6.21
N VAL A 241 16.58 -15.71 -6.86
CA VAL A 241 15.36 -14.87 -6.78
C VAL A 241 14.10 -15.68 -6.43
N GLU A 242 14.22 -16.96 -6.09
CA GLU A 242 13.10 -17.86 -5.83
C GLU A 242 12.12 -17.28 -4.80
N GLU A 243 12.61 -16.72 -3.69
CA GLU A 243 11.74 -16.06 -2.69
C GLU A 243 10.96 -14.89 -3.28
N ALA A 244 11.59 -14.07 -4.11
CA ALA A 244 10.93 -12.94 -4.77
C ALA A 244 9.92 -13.41 -5.82
N VAL A 245 10.19 -14.48 -6.53
CA VAL A 245 9.28 -15.12 -7.47
C VAL A 245 8.05 -15.65 -6.75
N VAL A 246 8.23 -16.40 -5.67
CA VAL A 246 7.13 -16.92 -4.83
C VAL A 246 6.30 -15.78 -4.25
N ALA A 247 6.94 -14.75 -3.71
CA ALA A 247 6.24 -13.59 -3.18
C ALA A 247 5.40 -12.89 -4.26
N LYS A 248 5.93 -12.77 -5.47
CA LYS A 248 5.20 -12.16 -6.61
C LYS A 248 4.03 -13.03 -7.08
N MET A 249 4.19 -14.35 -7.08
CA MET A 249 3.09 -15.28 -7.37
C MET A 249 1.98 -15.17 -6.32
N ILE A 250 2.33 -15.14 -5.03
CA ILE A 250 1.36 -14.95 -3.93
C ILE A 250 0.59 -13.62 -4.12
N GLU A 251 1.29 -12.54 -4.42
CA GLU A 251 0.68 -11.23 -4.68
C GLU A 251 -0.33 -11.32 -5.83
N GLN A 252 0.07 -11.92 -6.95
CA GLN A 252 -0.78 -12.07 -8.13
C GLN A 252 -2.00 -12.97 -7.88
N GLU A 253 -1.83 -14.12 -7.21
CA GLU A 253 -2.94 -14.99 -6.84
C GLU A 253 -3.95 -14.27 -5.93
N ARG A 254 -3.45 -13.48 -4.98
CA ARG A 254 -4.30 -12.64 -4.10
C ARG A 254 -5.08 -11.59 -4.87
N GLU A 255 -4.44 -10.91 -5.82
CA GLU A 255 -5.12 -9.93 -6.67
C GLU A 255 -6.22 -10.59 -7.51
N ILE A 256 -5.94 -11.75 -8.10
CA ILE A 256 -6.92 -12.53 -8.87
C ILE A 256 -8.07 -12.97 -7.98
N ALA A 257 -7.78 -13.54 -6.80
CA ALA A 257 -8.81 -13.99 -5.86
C ALA A 257 -9.71 -12.84 -5.40
N MET A 258 -9.13 -11.67 -5.14
CA MET A 258 -9.90 -10.47 -4.80
C MET A 258 -10.77 -9.99 -5.96
N MET A 259 -10.24 -9.97 -7.17
CA MET A 259 -10.98 -9.60 -8.38
C MET A 259 -12.15 -10.56 -8.62
N ASP A 260 -11.90 -11.86 -8.57
CA ASP A 260 -12.91 -12.89 -8.76
C ASP A 260 -14.02 -12.82 -7.70
N TYR A 261 -13.63 -12.62 -6.45
CA TYR A 261 -14.59 -12.46 -5.36
C TYR A 261 -15.48 -11.23 -5.60
N PHE A 262 -14.86 -10.09 -5.93
CA PHE A 262 -15.62 -8.88 -6.21
C PHE A 262 -16.53 -9.01 -7.43
N ASN A 263 -16.06 -9.63 -8.51
CA ASN A 263 -16.86 -9.87 -9.71
C ASN A 263 -18.08 -10.77 -9.41
N LYS A 264 -17.90 -11.79 -8.56
CA LYS A 264 -19.01 -12.64 -8.08
C LYS A 264 -20.02 -11.86 -7.23
N LEU A 265 -19.57 -10.93 -6.38
CA LEU A 265 -20.46 -10.05 -5.62
C LEU A 265 -21.20 -9.09 -6.54
N LYS A 266 -20.48 -8.44 -7.46
CA LYS A 266 -21.05 -7.49 -8.43
C LYS A 266 -22.10 -8.15 -9.33
N ALA A 267 -21.87 -9.39 -9.76
CA ALA A 267 -22.84 -10.15 -10.56
C ALA A 267 -24.15 -10.48 -9.81
N LYS A 268 -24.11 -10.51 -8.47
CA LYS A 268 -25.29 -10.76 -7.61
C LYS A 268 -25.97 -9.47 -7.13
N ALA A 269 -25.27 -8.36 -7.17
CA ALA A 269 -25.77 -7.06 -6.71
C ALA A 269 -26.82 -6.50 -7.68
N ASN A 270 -27.89 -5.91 -7.13
CA ASN A 270 -28.87 -5.19 -7.91
C ASN A 270 -28.42 -3.76 -8.14
N ILE A 271 -27.83 -3.49 -9.30
CA ILE A 271 -27.31 -2.17 -9.66
C ILE A 271 -28.25 -1.50 -10.66
N LYS A 272 -28.87 -0.38 -10.25
CA LYS A 272 -29.71 0.46 -11.10
C LYS A 272 -29.02 1.79 -11.36
N TYR A 273 -28.69 2.06 -12.63
CA TYR A 273 -28.18 3.36 -13.04
C TYR A 273 -29.33 4.32 -13.27
N ILE A 274 -29.23 5.53 -12.71
CA ILE A 274 -30.23 6.58 -12.90
C ILE A 274 -29.75 7.42 -14.08
N GLN A 275 -30.39 7.24 -15.23
CA GLN A 275 -30.16 8.10 -16.39
C GLN A 275 -30.83 9.46 -16.14
N LYS A 276 -30.07 10.56 -16.37
CA LYS A 276 -30.65 11.90 -16.55
C LYS A 276 -30.87 12.16 -18.00
#